data_7dd4a7748d7fd24ff75bc189cbf6572f
#
_entry.id   7dd4a7748d7fd24ff75bc189cbf6572f
#
_cell.length_a   1.000
_cell.length_b   1.000
_cell.length_c   1.000
_cell.angle_alpha   90.00
_cell.angle_beta   90.00
_cell.angle_gamma   90.00
#
_symmetry.space_group_name_H-M   'P 1'
#
loop_
_entity.id
_entity.type
_entity.pdbx_description
1 polymer ?
#
loop_
_entity_poly.entity_id
_entity_poly.type
_entity_poly.pdbx_seq_one_letter_code
_entity_poly.pdbx_strand_id
1 'polypeptide(L)'
;MPAPPFRAFTSRYVVLPNENIDTDQIIPARYLTTTESTGLGRHAFHDWRYLDDGAPNPSFPLNAPSAAGARILVAGRNFACGSSREHAVWALQGAGFDVVVSSQFADIFRANAIGNGLLPVEVSKRMLVRLMDVGTAPEMAVLAVDLETQTLQLPDGDTVKFPIAPFAKHCLLNGIGEMDFLLGATGEIAAFENHRPRSGPPSAPGPA
;
A
#
# COMPACT_ATOMS: atom_id res chain seq x y z
N MET A 1 16.12 0.72 0.40
CA MET A 1 16.42 -0.33 1.41
C MET A 1 15.26 -1.29 1.42
N PRO A 2 15.47 -2.60 1.59
CA PRO A 2 14.36 -3.54 1.69
C PRO A 2 13.42 -3.13 2.82
N ALA A 3 12.12 -3.26 2.60
CA ALA A 3 11.12 -2.98 3.63
C ALA A 3 11.25 -4.03 4.76
N PRO A 4 10.91 -3.69 6.00
CA PRO A 4 10.89 -4.69 7.06
C PRO A 4 9.82 -5.76 6.77
N PRO A 5 10.05 -7.03 7.15
CA PRO A 5 9.04 -8.07 7.01
C PRO A 5 7.73 -7.70 7.71
N PHE A 6 6.62 -7.84 7.00
CA PHE A 6 5.30 -7.58 7.57
C PHE A 6 5.00 -8.62 8.66
N ARG A 7 4.52 -8.15 9.82
CA ARG A 7 4.09 -8.98 10.94
C ARG A 7 2.66 -8.63 11.31
N ALA A 8 1.92 -9.59 11.82
CA ALA A 8 0.59 -9.36 12.36
C ALA A 8 0.63 -8.33 13.49
N PHE A 9 -0.32 -7.42 13.50
CA PHE A 9 -0.44 -6.40 14.53
C PHE A 9 -1.87 -5.92 14.71
N THR A 10 -2.12 -5.27 15.83
CA THR A 10 -3.36 -4.55 16.12
C THR A 10 -3.06 -3.06 16.23
N SER A 11 -3.85 -2.24 15.57
CA SER A 11 -3.69 -0.79 15.57
C SER A 11 -5.02 -0.06 15.44
N ARG A 12 -5.03 1.19 15.91
CA ARG A 12 -6.07 2.15 15.50
C ARG A 12 -6.01 2.37 14.00
N TYR A 13 -7.12 2.80 13.43
CA TYR A 13 -7.18 3.25 12.06
C TYR A 13 -7.81 4.63 11.95
N VAL A 14 -7.46 5.33 10.87
CA VAL A 14 -8.03 6.62 10.49
C VAL A 14 -8.91 6.43 9.27
N VAL A 15 -10.05 7.12 9.22
CA VAL A 15 -10.98 7.07 8.09
C VAL A 15 -10.84 8.32 7.24
N LEU A 16 -10.64 8.13 5.94
CA LEU A 16 -10.80 9.14 4.88
C LEU A 16 -11.93 8.68 3.95
N PRO A 17 -13.17 9.17 4.14
CA PRO A 17 -14.33 8.63 3.44
C PRO A 17 -14.38 9.03 1.96
N ASN A 18 -13.56 9.96 1.53
CA ASN A 18 -13.52 10.46 0.16
C ASN A 18 -13.23 9.32 -0.82
N GLU A 19 -14.06 9.21 -1.85
CA GLU A 19 -13.78 8.35 -3.01
C GLU A 19 -12.87 9.04 -4.03
N ASN A 20 -12.21 8.25 -4.88
CA ASN A 20 -11.36 8.74 -5.97
C ASN A 20 -10.24 9.65 -5.48
N ILE A 21 -9.69 9.39 -4.32
CA ILE A 21 -8.48 10.09 -3.86
C ILE A 21 -7.36 9.79 -4.84
N ASP A 22 -6.87 10.82 -5.52
CA ASP A 22 -5.77 10.67 -6.47
C ASP A 22 -4.40 10.84 -5.81
N THR A 23 -3.36 10.52 -6.54
CA THR A 23 -1.99 10.59 -6.03
C THR A 23 -1.50 12.01 -5.77
N ASP A 24 -2.06 13.05 -6.43
CA ASP A 24 -1.77 14.46 -6.14
C ASP A 24 -2.39 14.90 -4.81
N GLN A 25 -3.53 14.32 -4.43
CA GLN A 25 -4.15 14.56 -3.13
C GLN A 25 -3.37 13.86 -2.01
N ILE A 26 -2.82 12.66 -2.29
CA ILE A 26 -1.96 11.97 -1.32
C ILE A 26 -0.65 12.72 -1.13
N ILE A 27 0.01 13.13 -2.21
CA ILE A 27 1.22 13.96 -2.19
C ILE A 27 1.23 14.92 -3.37
N PRO A 28 1.09 16.24 -3.13
CA PRO A 28 1.10 17.24 -4.18
C PRO A 28 2.40 17.24 -4.99
N ALA A 29 2.28 17.44 -6.32
CA ALA A 29 3.38 17.36 -7.27
C ALA A 29 4.59 18.24 -6.88
N ARG A 30 4.38 19.37 -6.20
CA ARG A 30 5.46 20.27 -5.74
C ARG A 30 6.43 19.63 -4.73
N TYR A 31 6.08 18.48 -4.14
CA TYR A 31 6.93 17.72 -3.19
C TYR A 31 7.61 16.51 -3.82
N LEU A 32 7.51 16.32 -5.14
CA LEU A 32 8.10 15.19 -5.86
C LEU A 32 9.54 15.45 -6.34
N THR A 33 10.20 16.47 -5.82
CA THR A 33 11.54 16.89 -6.25
C THR A 33 12.67 16.04 -5.68
N THR A 34 12.36 15.12 -4.77
CA THR A 34 13.35 14.25 -4.10
C THR A 34 13.28 12.82 -4.62
N THR A 35 14.42 12.17 -4.69
CA THR A 35 14.54 10.72 -4.92
C THR A 35 14.62 9.94 -3.61
N GLU A 36 14.60 10.63 -2.46
CA GLU A 36 14.66 10.03 -1.14
C GLU A 36 13.24 9.80 -0.60
N SER A 37 13.00 8.63 -0.03
CA SER A 37 11.72 8.28 0.59
C SER A 37 11.52 8.93 1.97
N THR A 38 12.60 9.45 2.58
CA THR A 38 12.57 10.00 3.93
C THR A 38 11.97 11.41 3.97
N GLY A 39 11.19 11.70 5.02
CA GLY A 39 10.63 13.03 5.28
C GLY A 39 9.37 13.38 4.47
N LEU A 40 8.88 12.51 3.60
CA LEU A 40 7.67 12.76 2.81
C LEU A 40 6.37 12.66 3.61
N GLY A 41 6.37 11.99 4.75
CA GLY A 41 5.17 11.82 5.58
C GLY A 41 4.54 13.14 6.07
N ARG A 42 5.33 14.18 6.27
CA ARG A 42 4.82 15.52 6.60
C ARG A 42 4.01 16.15 5.45
N HIS A 43 4.22 15.67 4.23
CA HIS A 43 3.53 16.15 3.03
C HIS A 43 2.37 15.26 2.61
N ALA A 44 2.12 14.15 3.34
CA ALA A 44 0.95 13.32 3.11
C ALA A 44 -0.34 14.13 3.31
N PHE A 45 -1.17 14.15 2.26
CA PHE A 45 -2.42 14.91 2.22
C PHE A 45 -2.25 16.40 2.51
N HIS A 46 -1.14 17.01 2.13
CA HIS A 46 -0.73 18.34 2.54
C HIS A 46 -1.84 19.38 2.38
N ASP A 47 -2.51 19.43 1.23
CA ASP A 47 -3.51 20.45 0.91
C ASP A 47 -4.84 20.28 1.67
N TRP A 48 -5.05 19.13 2.29
CA TRP A 48 -6.17 18.86 3.19
C TRP A 48 -5.75 18.97 4.66
N ARG A 49 -4.49 18.63 4.93
CA ARG A 49 -3.94 18.50 6.28
C ARG A 49 -3.58 19.83 6.90
N TYR A 50 -3.25 20.82 6.07
CA TYR A 50 -2.84 22.15 6.52
C TYR A 50 -3.72 23.26 5.94
N LEU A 51 -3.88 24.33 6.68
CA LEU A 51 -4.52 25.58 6.26
C LEU A 51 -3.52 26.43 5.45
N ASP A 52 -4.03 27.50 4.81
CA ASP A 52 -3.22 28.40 3.97
C ASP A 52 -2.09 29.10 4.75
N ASP A 53 -2.24 29.27 6.06
CA ASP A 53 -1.23 29.81 6.97
C ASP A 53 -0.21 28.75 7.45
N GLY A 54 -0.34 27.51 7.02
CA GLY A 54 0.50 26.38 7.40
C GLY A 54 0.12 25.72 8.73
N ALA A 55 -0.92 26.19 9.42
CA ALA A 55 -1.40 25.54 10.64
C ALA A 55 -2.10 24.20 10.32
N PRO A 56 -2.01 23.21 11.23
CA PRO A 56 -2.76 21.96 11.05
C PRO A 56 -4.27 22.23 10.97
N ASN A 57 -4.93 21.70 9.94
CA ASN A 57 -6.38 21.77 9.80
C ASN A 57 -7.04 20.85 10.86
N PRO A 58 -7.76 21.41 11.85
CA PRO A 58 -8.33 20.63 12.93
C PRO A 58 -9.48 19.70 12.48
N SER A 59 -10.07 19.96 11.30
CA SER A 59 -11.14 19.14 10.72
C SER A 59 -10.61 17.95 9.92
N PHE A 60 -9.30 17.87 9.67
CA PHE A 60 -8.73 16.79 8.92
C PHE A 60 -8.43 15.57 9.81
N PRO A 61 -8.94 14.37 9.49
CA PRO A 61 -8.90 13.21 10.38
C PRO A 61 -7.51 12.81 10.87
N LEU A 62 -6.47 12.96 10.04
CA LEU A 62 -5.09 12.62 10.43
C LEU A 62 -4.50 13.59 11.48
N ASN A 63 -5.08 14.77 11.66
CA ASN A 63 -4.65 15.74 12.67
C ASN A 63 -5.37 15.57 14.02
N ALA A 64 -6.39 14.71 14.07
CA ALA A 64 -7.10 14.42 15.32
C ALA A 64 -6.15 13.71 16.31
N PRO A 65 -6.23 14.00 17.62
CA PRO A 65 -5.45 13.28 18.63
C PRO A 65 -5.65 11.76 18.61
N SER A 66 -6.83 11.30 18.21
CA SER A 66 -7.17 9.87 18.04
C SER A 66 -6.39 9.19 16.92
N ALA A 67 -5.89 9.95 15.93
CA ALA A 67 -5.08 9.44 14.83
C ALA A 67 -3.63 9.13 15.24
N ALA A 68 -3.20 9.63 16.39
CA ALA A 68 -1.82 9.44 16.84
C ALA A 68 -1.48 7.96 17.01
N GLY A 69 -0.42 7.51 16.31
CA GLY A 69 0.02 6.12 16.33
C GLY A 69 -0.86 5.15 15.54
N ALA A 70 -1.85 5.64 14.78
CA ALA A 70 -2.60 4.80 13.86
C ALA A 70 -1.71 4.34 12.70
N ARG A 71 -1.69 3.02 12.45
CA ARG A 71 -0.91 2.39 11.39
C ARG A 71 -1.77 1.92 10.21
N ILE A 72 -3.08 2.13 10.29
CA ILE A 72 -4.03 1.68 9.27
C ILE A 72 -4.83 2.89 8.78
N LEU A 73 -4.91 3.04 7.46
CA LEU A 73 -5.76 4.01 6.78
C LEU A 73 -6.94 3.28 6.13
N VAL A 74 -8.17 3.64 6.47
CA VAL A 74 -9.38 3.20 5.77
C VAL A 74 -9.82 4.33 4.84
N ALA A 75 -9.74 4.09 3.55
CA ALA A 75 -10.01 5.11 2.53
C ALA A 75 -11.17 4.72 1.63
N GLY A 76 -11.84 5.72 1.06
CA GLY A 76 -12.93 5.54 0.12
C GLY A 76 -12.54 4.74 -1.13
N ARG A 77 -13.54 4.37 -1.92
CA ARG A 77 -13.37 3.59 -3.15
C ARG A 77 -12.43 4.28 -4.14
N ASN A 78 -11.70 3.47 -4.94
CA ASN A 78 -10.80 3.93 -5.99
C ASN A 78 -9.65 4.80 -5.46
N PHE A 79 -9.01 4.30 -4.40
CA PHE A 79 -7.92 5.00 -3.72
C PHE A 79 -6.65 5.02 -4.58
N ALA A 80 -5.95 6.16 -4.54
CA ALA A 80 -4.71 6.45 -5.24
C ALA A 80 -4.85 6.31 -6.78
N CYS A 81 -5.98 6.75 -7.32
CA CYS A 81 -6.15 6.89 -8.76
C CYS A 81 -5.24 8.00 -9.32
N GLY A 82 -5.17 8.12 -10.64
CA GLY A 82 -4.33 9.13 -11.30
C GLY A 82 -2.93 8.62 -11.67
N SER A 83 -1.93 9.48 -11.54
CA SER A 83 -0.56 9.20 -12.01
C SER A 83 0.16 8.15 -11.18
N SER A 84 1.03 7.36 -11.86
CA SER A 84 1.91 6.41 -11.18
C SER A 84 2.97 7.16 -10.36
N ARG A 85 2.81 7.17 -9.03
CA ARG A 85 3.74 7.87 -8.14
C ARG A 85 4.07 7.00 -6.94
N GLU A 86 5.28 6.50 -6.92
CA GLU A 86 5.84 5.77 -5.79
C GLU A 86 5.92 6.65 -4.53
N HIS A 87 6.13 7.95 -4.71
CA HIS A 87 6.12 8.96 -3.64
C HIS A 87 4.82 8.96 -2.81
N ALA A 88 3.67 8.59 -3.41
CA ALA A 88 2.42 8.48 -2.67
C ALA A 88 2.50 7.37 -1.61
N VAL A 89 3.15 6.26 -1.93
CA VAL A 89 3.40 5.16 -0.98
C VAL A 89 4.37 5.63 0.12
N TRP A 90 5.48 6.28 -0.25
CA TRP A 90 6.45 6.79 0.72
C TRP A 90 5.87 7.85 1.65
N ALA A 91 4.96 8.70 1.13
CA ALA A 91 4.27 9.69 1.96
C ALA A 91 3.35 9.02 2.99
N LEU A 92 2.61 7.98 2.59
CA LEU A 92 1.74 7.21 3.49
C LEU A 92 2.56 6.49 4.58
N GLN A 93 3.64 5.82 4.19
CA GLN A 93 4.54 5.16 5.14
C GLN A 93 5.22 6.16 6.07
N GLY A 94 5.70 7.27 5.53
CA GLY A 94 6.28 8.36 6.32
C GLY A 94 5.28 9.03 7.26
N ALA A 95 3.98 8.96 6.97
CA ALA A 95 2.89 9.38 7.86
C ALA A 95 2.54 8.32 8.93
N GLY A 96 3.17 7.13 8.87
CA GLY A 96 3.02 6.07 9.86
C GLY A 96 2.10 4.92 9.45
N PHE A 97 1.62 4.88 8.21
CA PHE A 97 0.73 3.82 7.75
C PHE A 97 1.52 2.63 7.19
N ASP A 98 1.17 1.43 7.65
CA ASP A 98 1.65 0.15 7.13
C ASP A 98 0.59 -0.58 6.30
N VAL A 99 -0.68 -0.19 6.48
CA VAL A 99 -1.84 -0.79 5.81
C VAL A 99 -2.78 0.29 5.30
N VAL A 100 -3.26 0.13 4.08
CA VAL A 100 -4.38 0.90 3.54
C VAL A 100 -5.50 -0.06 3.18
N VAL A 101 -6.72 0.22 3.67
CA VAL A 101 -7.93 -0.56 3.41
C VAL A 101 -8.86 0.26 2.50
N SER A 102 -9.30 -0.32 1.40
CA SER A 102 -10.27 0.27 0.48
C SER A 102 -11.09 -0.81 -0.22
N SER A 103 -12.14 -0.45 -0.91
CA SER A 103 -12.87 -1.40 -1.77
C SER A 103 -12.36 -1.47 -3.21
N GLN A 104 -11.41 -0.61 -3.56
CA GLN A 104 -10.75 -0.60 -4.86
C GLN A 104 -9.48 0.25 -4.80
N PHE A 105 -8.43 -0.18 -5.45
CA PHE A 105 -7.18 0.58 -5.63
C PHE A 105 -6.88 0.74 -7.12
N ALA A 106 -6.12 1.78 -7.48
CA ALA A 106 -5.47 1.82 -8.78
C ALA A 106 -4.39 0.72 -8.85
N ASP A 107 -4.29 0.03 -10.00
CA ASP A 107 -3.38 -1.13 -10.16
C ASP A 107 -1.92 -0.76 -9.92
N ILE A 108 -1.49 0.39 -10.44
CA ILE A 108 -0.12 0.87 -10.29
C ILE A 108 0.19 1.20 -8.82
N PHE A 109 -0.75 1.85 -8.11
CA PHE A 109 -0.56 2.09 -6.69
C PHE A 109 -0.43 0.78 -5.91
N ARG A 110 -1.27 -0.22 -6.21
CA ARG A 110 -1.20 -1.54 -5.58
C ARG A 110 0.18 -2.19 -5.77
N ALA A 111 0.73 -2.14 -6.99
CA ALA A 111 2.05 -2.67 -7.28
C ALA A 111 3.15 -1.93 -6.51
N ASN A 112 3.13 -0.59 -6.53
CA ASN A 112 4.09 0.24 -5.79
C ASN A 112 3.98 0.02 -4.27
N ALA A 113 2.78 -0.09 -3.73
CA ALA A 113 2.54 -0.34 -2.30
C ALA A 113 3.21 -1.65 -1.87
N ILE A 114 2.95 -2.74 -2.58
CA ILE A 114 3.54 -4.05 -2.30
C ILE A 114 5.07 -3.99 -2.41
N GLY A 115 5.59 -3.38 -3.48
CA GLY A 115 7.02 -3.24 -3.71
C GLY A 115 7.77 -2.46 -2.62
N ASN A 116 7.06 -1.56 -1.91
CA ASN A 116 7.61 -0.76 -0.82
C ASN A 116 7.23 -1.27 0.58
N GLY A 117 6.52 -2.39 0.70
CA GLY A 117 6.17 -2.96 2.00
C GLY A 117 4.92 -2.37 2.64
N LEU A 118 4.14 -1.55 1.93
CA LEU A 118 2.81 -1.09 2.35
C LEU A 118 1.76 -2.13 1.91
N LEU A 119 0.92 -2.61 2.83
CA LEU A 119 -0.10 -3.61 2.53
C LEU A 119 -1.40 -2.96 2.05
N PRO A 120 -1.80 -3.08 0.76
CA PRO A 120 -3.11 -2.69 0.29
C PRO A 120 -4.11 -3.82 0.53
N VAL A 121 -5.12 -3.58 1.37
CA VAL A 121 -6.16 -4.54 1.70
C VAL A 121 -7.45 -4.17 0.99
N GLU A 122 -7.89 -5.01 0.06
CA GLU A 122 -9.17 -4.83 -0.63
C GLU A 122 -10.28 -5.57 0.11
N VAL A 123 -11.35 -4.84 0.43
CA VAL A 123 -12.54 -5.37 1.09
C VAL A 123 -13.79 -5.11 0.26
N SER A 124 -14.88 -5.83 0.52
CA SER A 124 -16.16 -5.55 -0.13
C SER A 124 -16.66 -4.14 0.20
N LYS A 125 -17.44 -3.53 -0.70
CA LYS A 125 -18.07 -2.23 -0.44
C LYS A 125 -18.87 -2.20 0.86
N ARG A 126 -19.59 -3.28 1.16
CA ARG A 126 -20.35 -3.41 2.41
C ARG A 126 -19.45 -3.36 3.63
N MET A 127 -18.29 -4.04 3.56
CA MET A 127 -17.32 -4.03 4.65
C MET A 127 -16.67 -2.67 4.80
N LEU A 128 -16.33 -1.99 3.69
CA LEU A 128 -15.77 -0.65 3.73
C LEU A 128 -16.71 0.34 4.44
N VAL A 129 -18.00 0.33 4.11
CA VAL A 129 -19.02 1.17 4.80
C VAL A 129 -19.02 0.86 6.29
N ARG A 130 -19.06 -0.42 6.68
CA ARG A 130 -19.03 -0.81 8.10
C ARG A 130 -17.78 -0.31 8.82
N LEU A 131 -16.61 -0.39 8.19
CA LEU A 131 -15.36 0.13 8.77
C LEU A 131 -15.40 1.65 8.95
N MET A 132 -15.99 2.36 7.98
CA MET A 132 -16.17 3.81 8.08
C MET A 132 -17.13 4.17 9.21
N ASP A 133 -18.24 3.46 9.34
CA ASP A 133 -19.23 3.71 10.40
C ASP A 133 -18.63 3.46 11.79
N VAL A 134 -17.93 2.35 11.98
CA VAL A 134 -17.22 2.03 13.24
C VAL A 134 -16.13 3.06 13.52
N GLY A 135 -15.43 3.55 12.49
CA GLY A 135 -14.39 4.57 12.62
C GLY A 135 -14.89 5.96 13.03
N THR A 136 -16.21 6.20 13.07
CA THR A 136 -16.77 7.44 13.62
C THR A 136 -16.64 7.51 15.16
N ALA A 137 -16.46 6.37 15.81
CA ALA A 137 -16.18 6.27 17.23
C ALA A 137 -14.68 5.90 17.42
N PRO A 138 -13.79 6.89 17.70
CA PRO A 138 -12.34 6.68 17.66
C PRO A 138 -11.83 5.58 18.61
N GLU A 139 -12.51 5.34 19.74
CA GLU A 139 -12.21 4.28 20.70
C GLU A 139 -12.49 2.89 20.11
N MET A 140 -13.41 2.79 19.16
CA MET A 140 -13.76 1.55 18.45
C MET A 140 -12.98 1.37 17.15
N ALA A 141 -12.24 2.38 16.70
CA ALA A 141 -11.50 2.36 15.45
C ALA A 141 -10.20 1.56 15.59
N VAL A 142 -10.31 0.27 15.86
CA VAL A 142 -9.19 -0.66 16.05
C VAL A 142 -9.36 -1.86 15.12
N LEU A 143 -8.29 -2.30 14.45
CA LEU A 143 -8.27 -3.50 13.63
C LEU A 143 -7.03 -4.33 13.96
N ALA A 144 -7.19 -5.65 13.98
CA ALA A 144 -6.06 -6.56 13.91
C ALA A 144 -5.89 -7.03 12.46
N VAL A 145 -4.65 -6.97 11.97
CA VAL A 145 -4.28 -7.35 10.61
C VAL A 145 -3.31 -8.50 10.67
N ASP A 146 -3.64 -9.59 10.00
CA ASP A 146 -2.76 -10.74 9.83
C ASP A 146 -2.65 -11.08 8.35
N LEU A 147 -1.46 -10.88 7.80
CA LEU A 147 -1.17 -11.19 6.40
C LEU A 147 -0.97 -12.70 6.17
N GLU A 148 -0.50 -13.43 7.19
CA GLU A 148 -0.27 -14.86 7.07
C GLU A 148 -1.58 -15.62 6.87
N THR A 149 -2.61 -15.27 7.64
CA THR A 149 -3.96 -15.80 7.51
C THR A 149 -4.84 -15.01 6.55
N GLN A 150 -4.37 -13.85 6.07
CA GLN A 150 -5.10 -12.90 5.20
C GLN A 150 -6.41 -12.44 5.84
N THR A 151 -6.35 -12.00 7.09
CA THR A 151 -7.52 -11.61 7.86
C THR A 151 -7.41 -10.20 8.43
N LEU A 152 -8.57 -9.52 8.44
CA LEU A 152 -8.84 -8.34 9.26
C LEU A 152 -9.82 -8.75 10.35
N GLN A 153 -9.48 -8.49 11.61
CA GLN A 153 -10.40 -8.69 12.73
C GLN A 153 -10.88 -7.34 13.26
N LEU A 154 -12.19 -7.20 13.36
CA LEU A 154 -12.87 -6.03 13.86
C LEU A 154 -12.98 -6.07 15.41
N PRO A 155 -13.29 -4.93 16.06
CA PRO A 155 -13.40 -4.86 17.53
C PRO A 155 -14.50 -5.76 18.11
N ASP A 156 -15.55 -6.04 17.35
CA ASP A 156 -16.66 -6.92 17.74
C ASP A 156 -16.34 -8.42 17.58
N GLY A 157 -15.10 -8.74 17.16
CA GLY A 157 -14.62 -10.11 16.96
C GLY A 157 -14.87 -10.68 15.58
N ASP A 158 -15.65 -10.00 14.72
CA ASP A 158 -15.83 -10.42 13.34
C ASP A 158 -14.51 -10.41 12.58
N THR A 159 -14.35 -11.41 11.74
CA THR A 159 -13.13 -11.56 10.91
C THR A 159 -13.49 -11.58 9.44
N VAL A 160 -12.75 -10.82 8.65
CA VAL A 160 -12.91 -10.73 7.20
C VAL A 160 -11.63 -11.17 6.51
N LYS A 161 -11.77 -12.05 5.52
CA LYS A 161 -10.64 -12.42 4.65
C LYS A 161 -10.48 -11.40 3.52
N PHE A 162 -9.24 -11.12 3.18
CA PHE A 162 -8.89 -10.30 2.02
C PHE A 162 -8.02 -11.06 1.02
N PRO A 163 -8.19 -10.82 -0.29
CA PRO A 163 -7.37 -11.46 -1.30
C PRO A 163 -6.01 -10.76 -1.41
N ILE A 164 -4.97 -11.55 -1.64
CA ILE A 164 -3.65 -11.08 -2.06
C ILE A 164 -3.00 -12.14 -2.93
N ALA A 165 -2.27 -11.73 -3.97
CA ALA A 165 -1.53 -12.66 -4.81
C ALA A 165 -0.45 -13.39 -4.00
N PRO A 166 -0.23 -14.70 -4.20
CA PRO A 166 0.74 -15.49 -3.41
C PRO A 166 2.15 -14.89 -3.43
N PHE A 167 2.60 -14.40 -4.58
CA PHE A 167 3.91 -13.74 -4.72
C PHE A 167 4.01 -12.45 -3.89
N ALA A 168 3.00 -11.58 -3.97
CA ALA A 168 2.94 -10.35 -3.19
C ALA A 168 2.95 -10.63 -1.68
N LYS A 169 2.19 -11.64 -1.25
CA LYS A 169 2.19 -12.11 0.13
C LYS A 169 3.58 -12.56 0.57
N HIS A 170 4.25 -13.36 -0.26
CA HIS A 170 5.61 -13.82 0.01
C HIS A 170 6.58 -12.66 0.17
N CYS A 171 6.56 -11.69 -0.76
CA CYS A 171 7.42 -10.51 -0.71
C CYS A 171 7.21 -9.71 0.58
N LEU A 172 5.96 -9.39 0.93
CA LEU A 172 5.64 -8.63 2.14
C LEU A 172 6.04 -9.35 3.43
N LEU A 173 5.77 -10.67 3.54
CA LEU A 173 6.10 -11.46 4.72
C LEU A 173 7.61 -11.58 4.95
N ASN A 174 8.41 -11.53 3.88
CA ASN A 174 9.87 -11.65 3.95
C ASN A 174 10.59 -10.29 3.86
N GLY A 175 9.86 -9.19 3.58
CA GLY A 175 10.48 -7.87 3.41
C GLY A 175 11.39 -7.77 2.20
N ILE A 176 11.07 -8.49 1.11
CA ILE A 176 11.87 -8.53 -0.12
C ILE A 176 11.08 -7.93 -1.28
N GLY A 177 11.79 -7.24 -2.17
CA GLY A 177 11.22 -6.76 -3.44
C GLY A 177 11.26 -7.85 -4.52
N GLU A 178 10.59 -7.57 -5.64
CA GLU A 178 10.60 -8.48 -6.80
C GLU A 178 12.03 -8.72 -7.32
N MET A 179 12.85 -7.67 -7.37
CA MET A 179 14.24 -7.79 -7.81
C MET A 179 15.08 -8.65 -6.86
N ASP A 180 14.90 -8.50 -5.56
CA ASP A 180 15.61 -9.30 -4.56
C ASP A 180 15.22 -10.78 -4.67
N PHE A 181 13.94 -11.07 -4.94
CA PHE A 181 13.46 -12.42 -5.20
C PHE A 181 14.12 -13.03 -6.44
N LEU A 182 14.16 -12.29 -7.56
CA LEU A 182 14.81 -12.74 -8.81
C LEU A 182 16.32 -12.95 -8.63
N LEU A 183 16.99 -12.06 -7.92
CA LEU A 183 18.40 -12.22 -7.58
C LEU A 183 18.65 -13.46 -6.71
N GLY A 184 17.76 -13.77 -5.78
CA GLY A 184 17.81 -14.99 -4.99
C GLY A 184 17.63 -16.28 -5.81
N ALA A 185 16.90 -16.21 -6.92
CA ALA A 185 16.62 -17.34 -7.82
C ALA A 185 17.65 -17.50 -8.97
N THR A 186 18.74 -16.74 -9.00
CA THR A 186 19.72 -16.74 -10.10
C THR A 186 20.28 -18.13 -10.40
N GLY A 187 20.48 -18.98 -9.39
CA GLY A 187 20.93 -20.36 -9.58
C GLY A 187 19.92 -21.25 -10.30
N GLU A 188 18.63 -21.10 -10.00
CA GLU A 188 17.55 -21.84 -10.64
C GLU A 188 17.34 -21.37 -12.08
N ILE A 189 17.45 -20.06 -12.32
CA ILE A 189 17.37 -19.44 -13.64
C ILE A 189 18.50 -19.98 -14.52
N ALA A 190 19.75 -19.98 -14.03
CA ALA A 190 20.89 -20.50 -14.77
C ALA A 190 20.75 -22.01 -15.06
N ALA A 191 20.24 -22.78 -14.11
CA ALA A 191 19.96 -24.20 -14.32
C ALA A 191 18.89 -24.42 -15.41
N PHE A 192 17.83 -23.64 -15.40
CA PHE A 192 16.79 -23.69 -16.43
C PHE A 192 17.33 -23.31 -17.82
N GLU A 193 18.10 -22.23 -17.92
CA GLU A 193 18.70 -21.79 -19.18
C GLU A 193 19.66 -22.83 -19.78
N ASN A 194 20.42 -23.53 -18.92
CA ASN A 194 21.33 -24.58 -19.35
C ASN A 194 20.60 -25.86 -19.85
N HIS A 195 19.38 -26.11 -19.39
CA HIS A 195 18.57 -27.25 -19.80
C HIS A 195 17.65 -26.92 -21.01
N ARG A 196 17.52 -25.64 -21.37
CA ARG A 196 16.69 -25.24 -22.50
C ARG A 196 17.44 -25.53 -23.80
N PRO A 197 16.88 -26.33 -24.76
CA PRO A 197 17.50 -26.52 -26.07
C PRO A 197 17.66 -25.14 -26.71
N ARG A 198 18.87 -24.80 -27.12
CA ARG A 198 19.12 -23.58 -27.92
C ARG A 198 18.40 -23.77 -29.26
N SER A 199 17.21 -23.18 -29.39
CA SER A 199 16.60 -22.96 -30.69
C SER A 199 17.53 -22.02 -31.45
N GLY A 200 18.30 -22.55 -32.38
CA GLY A 200 19.12 -21.74 -33.27
C GLY A 200 18.24 -20.72 -33.99
N PRO A 201 18.83 -19.61 -34.50
CA PRO A 201 18.11 -18.68 -35.35
C PRO A 201 17.52 -19.42 -36.54
N PRO A 202 16.30 -19.09 -36.99
CA PRO A 202 15.74 -19.70 -38.19
C PRO A 202 16.75 -19.57 -39.34
N SER A 203 17.09 -20.67 -39.99
CA SER A 203 17.94 -20.68 -41.13
C SER A 203 17.38 -19.73 -42.18
N ALA A 204 18.22 -18.78 -42.62
CA ALA A 204 17.85 -17.87 -43.69
C ALA A 204 17.44 -18.66 -44.95
N PRO A 205 16.36 -18.28 -45.64
CA PRO A 205 16.01 -18.92 -46.91
C PRO A 205 17.19 -18.76 -47.87
N GLY A 206 17.63 -19.87 -48.45
CA GLY A 206 18.69 -19.89 -49.46
C GLY A 206 18.30 -19.04 -50.69
N PRO A 207 19.27 -18.47 -51.40
CA PRO A 207 19.02 -17.69 -52.61
C PRO A 207 18.38 -18.59 -53.69
N ALA A 208 17.33 -18.02 -54.37
CA ALA A 208 16.66 -18.61 -55.52
C ALA A 208 17.52 -18.54 -56.78
#